data_650273df0ae2595e7efa526fe9d78998
#
_entry.id   650273df0ae2595e7efa526fe9d78998
#
_cell.length_a   1.000
_cell.length_b   1.000
_cell.length_c   1.000
_cell.angle_alpha   90.00
_cell.angle_beta   90.00
_cell.angle_gamma   90.00
#
_symmetry.space_group_name_H-M   'P 1'
#
loop_
_entity.id
_entity.type
_entity.pdbx_description
1 polymer ?
#
loop_
_entity_poly.entity_id
_entity_poly.type
_entity_poly.pdbx_seq_one_letter_code
_entity_poly.pdbx_strand_id
1 'polypeptide(L)'
;MASLFAESSSVHADGAHDERASVESATAANDDARLDAGLAASLAELVPRIAERAARHDADGSFPHAHFEWLHAHGLIAQAVPREHGGGGATLARARRIVGAIARADAATALVLTMTYLQHHALGRADSRWPASARRAVFASAVADGALINALRVEPELGSPARGGLPATVARRDGDGWRVSGHKLYSTGIPALRWLAVWARTDEAPPRVGVFLVPRDAARAHAGGDGIRVIESWNHLGLRASGSHEVVFDGVRIPLDHAVDLRAPDEWARASASQADVDAHADQQAWMIVLLGSLYDAVAQAARDWVVGFASERAPAGLGAPLATLPRVQEIVGEIDALLQTNRVLLDDASARADAGAPLRVDASGLVKFTVTNHAIRVTELALQLSGNHGLSRHNPLERHHRDVLCSRIHTPQNDSILVAAGRAAFAAHRDLDAR
;
A
#
# COMPACT_ATOMS: atom_id res chain seq x y z
N MET A 1 -28.96 62.21 37.43
CA MET A 1 -27.79 62.05 38.32
C MET A 1 -27.47 60.58 38.43
N ALA A 2 -26.19 60.27 38.15
CA ALA A 2 -25.46 59.02 38.42
C ALA A 2 -25.99 57.76 37.67
N SER A 3 -25.19 56.96 36.98
CA SER A 3 -23.78 56.68 37.12
C SER A 3 -23.24 56.05 35.83
N LEU A 4 -22.13 56.58 35.40
CA LEU A 4 -21.14 55.96 34.51
C LEU A 4 -20.30 54.94 35.32
N PHE A 5 -19.65 54.00 34.61
CA PHE A 5 -18.61 53.04 34.98
C PHE A 5 -19.07 51.58 35.08
N ALA A 6 -18.83 50.83 33.98
CA ALA A 6 -18.13 49.55 33.95
C ALA A 6 -17.94 49.09 32.50
N GLU A 7 -16.97 49.59 31.79
CA GLU A 7 -16.31 48.96 30.66
C GLU A 7 -14.81 48.91 30.96
N SER A 8 -14.26 47.71 31.16
CA SER A 8 -12.88 47.31 30.83
C SER A 8 -12.57 45.98 31.51
N SER A 9 -12.60 44.89 30.78
CA SER A 9 -11.81 43.66 31.02
C SER A 9 -12.23 42.54 30.09
N SER A 10 -12.01 42.64 28.76
CA SER A 10 -12.18 41.49 27.84
C SER A 10 -11.25 41.48 26.65
N VAL A 11 -10.25 42.39 26.56
CA VAL A 11 -9.40 42.52 25.37
C VAL A 11 -8.05 41.74 25.50
N HIS A 12 -7.69 41.20 26.67
CA HIS A 12 -6.37 40.56 26.86
C HIS A 12 -6.36 39.02 26.81
N ALA A 13 -7.52 38.34 26.64
CA ALA A 13 -7.58 36.87 26.59
C ALA A 13 -7.48 36.32 25.15
N ASP A 14 -7.94 37.06 24.16
CA ASP A 14 -7.95 36.58 22.75
C ASP A 14 -6.57 36.61 22.07
N GLY A 15 -5.74 37.58 22.40
CA GLY A 15 -4.37 37.70 21.81
C GLY A 15 -3.40 36.60 22.22
N ALA A 16 -3.53 36.07 23.44
CA ALA A 16 -2.65 35.01 23.95
C ALA A 16 -3.00 33.60 23.40
N HIS A 17 -4.25 33.40 22.99
CA HIS A 17 -4.69 32.15 22.32
C HIS A 17 -4.22 32.11 20.88
N ASP A 18 -4.26 33.24 20.17
CA ASP A 18 -3.87 33.32 18.76
C ASP A 18 -2.33 33.24 18.59
N GLU A 19 -1.55 33.84 19.51
CA GLU A 19 -0.10 33.71 19.52
C GLU A 19 0.37 32.27 19.85
N ARG A 20 -0.29 31.58 20.78
CA ARG A 20 0.04 30.17 21.08
C ARG A 20 -0.28 29.24 19.91
N ALA A 21 -1.44 29.39 19.27
CA ALA A 21 -1.83 28.61 18.10
C ALA A 21 -0.87 28.84 16.91
N SER A 22 -0.41 30.09 16.72
CA SER A 22 0.56 30.42 15.66
C SER A 22 1.96 29.86 15.94
N VAL A 23 2.43 29.85 17.19
CA VAL A 23 3.72 29.27 17.60
C VAL A 23 3.67 27.74 17.51
N GLU A 24 2.58 27.08 17.94
CA GLU A 24 2.40 25.65 17.82
C GLU A 24 2.34 25.21 16.35
N SER A 25 1.65 25.97 15.50
CA SER A 25 1.61 25.71 14.05
C SER A 25 2.97 25.88 13.38
N ALA A 26 3.74 26.90 13.75
CA ALA A 26 5.09 27.13 13.22
C ALA A 26 6.08 26.05 13.69
N THR A 27 5.94 25.56 14.93
CA THR A 27 6.76 24.50 15.48
C THR A 27 6.46 23.17 14.77
N ALA A 28 5.19 22.84 14.58
CA ALA A 28 4.76 21.64 13.86
C ALA A 28 5.25 21.65 12.40
N ALA A 29 5.15 22.79 11.70
CA ALA A 29 5.65 22.93 10.34
C ALA A 29 7.18 22.75 10.24
N ASN A 30 7.93 23.25 11.23
CA ASN A 30 9.39 23.09 11.28
C ASN A 30 9.79 21.63 11.58
N ASP A 31 9.06 20.94 12.45
CA ASP A 31 9.28 19.53 12.74
C ASP A 31 8.96 18.65 11.52
N ASP A 32 7.88 18.93 10.78
CA ASP A 32 7.56 18.23 9.55
C ASP A 32 8.63 18.47 8.46
N ALA A 33 9.16 19.68 8.33
CA ALA A 33 10.25 19.99 7.40
C ALA A 33 11.55 19.23 7.75
N ARG A 34 11.88 19.10 9.04
CA ARG A 34 13.03 18.31 9.51
C ARG A 34 12.84 16.82 9.25
N LEU A 35 11.65 16.28 9.51
CA LEU A 35 11.32 14.89 9.22
C LEU A 35 11.40 14.60 7.72
N ASP A 36 10.96 15.54 6.87
CA ASP A 36 11.07 15.40 5.42
C ASP A 36 12.51 15.44 4.92
N ALA A 37 13.37 16.30 5.51
CA ALA A 37 14.80 16.33 5.20
C ALA A 37 15.51 15.02 5.62
N GLY A 38 15.23 14.51 6.82
CA GLY A 38 15.73 13.23 7.30
C GLY A 38 15.28 12.05 6.43
N LEU A 39 14.02 12.05 6.02
CA LEU A 39 13.47 11.06 5.10
C LEU A 39 14.19 11.09 3.74
N ALA A 40 14.38 12.28 3.18
CA ALA A 40 15.07 12.44 1.90
C ALA A 40 16.51 11.91 1.97
N ALA A 41 17.25 12.17 3.06
CA ALA A 41 18.59 11.63 3.27
C ALA A 41 18.60 10.09 3.36
N SER A 42 17.67 9.51 4.14
CA SER A 42 17.52 8.06 4.26
C SER A 42 17.23 7.39 2.91
N LEU A 43 16.33 7.97 2.12
CA LEU A 43 15.99 7.44 0.80
C LEU A 43 17.16 7.59 -0.18
N ALA A 44 17.91 8.71 -0.15
CA ALA A 44 19.07 8.91 -0.99
C ALA A 44 20.19 7.88 -0.72
N GLU A 45 20.33 7.42 0.52
CA GLU A 45 21.26 6.35 0.89
C GLU A 45 20.74 4.96 0.46
N LEU A 46 19.45 4.66 0.75
CA LEU A 46 18.91 3.31 0.61
C LEU A 46 18.57 2.91 -0.82
N VAL A 47 18.01 3.84 -1.61
CA VAL A 47 17.52 3.52 -2.97
C VAL A 47 18.61 2.93 -3.86
N PRO A 48 19.85 3.47 -3.93
CA PRO A 48 20.93 2.86 -4.70
C PRO A 48 21.31 1.45 -4.21
N ARG A 49 21.40 1.25 -2.89
CA ARG A 49 21.74 -0.04 -2.28
C ARG A 49 20.70 -1.13 -2.57
N ILE A 50 19.42 -0.77 -2.58
CA ILE A 50 18.31 -1.65 -2.95
C ILE A 50 18.40 -1.98 -4.45
N ALA A 51 18.62 -0.98 -5.30
CA ALA A 51 18.71 -1.14 -6.74
C ALA A 51 19.82 -2.11 -7.18
N GLU A 52 20.97 -2.07 -6.52
CA GLU A 52 22.12 -2.97 -6.79
C GLU A 52 21.75 -4.46 -6.66
N ARG A 53 20.79 -4.81 -5.80
CA ARG A 53 20.40 -6.19 -5.51
C ARG A 53 19.12 -6.65 -6.21
N ALA A 54 18.32 -5.70 -6.69
CA ALA A 54 16.98 -5.98 -7.22
C ALA A 54 17.00 -6.96 -8.41
N ALA A 55 17.96 -6.83 -9.33
CA ALA A 55 18.09 -7.73 -10.49
C ALA A 55 18.39 -9.18 -10.07
N ARG A 56 19.21 -9.39 -9.03
CA ARG A 56 19.52 -10.71 -8.50
C ARG A 56 18.28 -11.35 -7.87
N HIS A 57 17.59 -10.62 -6.98
CA HIS A 57 16.41 -11.12 -6.30
C HIS A 57 15.27 -11.42 -7.29
N ASP A 58 15.12 -10.62 -8.35
CA ASP A 58 14.19 -10.92 -9.45
C ASP A 58 14.59 -12.20 -10.20
N ALA A 59 15.87 -12.39 -10.50
CA ALA A 59 16.34 -13.53 -11.29
C ALA A 59 16.12 -14.86 -10.58
N ASP A 60 16.47 -14.95 -9.29
CA ASP A 60 16.39 -16.18 -8.50
C ASP A 60 15.08 -16.31 -7.69
N GLY A 61 14.26 -15.25 -7.60
CA GLY A 61 13.03 -15.22 -6.82
C GLY A 61 13.24 -15.18 -5.31
N SER A 62 14.47 -14.93 -4.85
CA SER A 62 14.80 -14.88 -3.42
C SER A 62 14.20 -13.65 -2.74
N PHE A 63 13.72 -13.82 -1.51
CA PHE A 63 13.17 -12.72 -0.72
C PHE A 63 14.30 -11.81 -0.19
N PRO A 64 14.19 -10.47 -0.34
CA PRO A 64 15.25 -9.52 -0.03
C PRO A 64 15.27 -9.12 1.47
N HIS A 65 15.54 -10.04 2.39
CA HIS A 65 15.55 -9.79 3.84
C HIS A 65 16.37 -8.56 4.23
N ALA A 66 17.56 -8.39 3.64
CA ALA A 66 18.44 -7.25 3.94
C ALA A 66 17.79 -5.89 3.61
N HIS A 67 16.89 -5.81 2.62
CA HIS A 67 16.19 -4.57 2.32
C HIS A 67 15.31 -4.13 3.49
N PHE A 68 14.62 -5.07 4.16
CA PHE A 68 13.77 -4.77 5.30
C PHE A 68 14.56 -4.45 6.56
N GLU A 69 15.74 -5.06 6.75
CA GLU A 69 16.69 -4.70 7.81
C GLU A 69 17.15 -3.24 7.64
N TRP A 70 17.51 -2.84 6.42
CA TRP A 70 17.91 -1.46 6.14
C TRP A 70 16.73 -0.47 6.28
N LEU A 71 15.55 -0.83 5.79
CA LEU A 71 14.35 -0.01 5.97
C LEU A 71 14.02 0.19 7.45
N HIS A 72 14.17 -0.85 8.27
CA HIS A 72 14.00 -0.76 9.72
C HIS A 72 15.04 0.14 10.37
N ALA A 73 16.33 -0.04 10.06
CA ALA A 73 17.42 0.78 10.59
C ALA A 73 17.25 2.29 10.33
N HIS A 74 16.53 2.64 9.26
CA HIS A 74 16.18 4.03 8.91
C HIS A 74 14.77 4.44 9.35
N GLY A 75 14.09 3.62 10.17
CA GLY A 75 12.75 3.90 10.70
C GLY A 75 11.63 3.88 9.63
N LEU A 76 11.90 3.34 8.43
CA LEU A 76 10.94 3.38 7.33
C LEU A 76 9.83 2.32 7.44
N ILE A 77 10.01 1.24 8.20
CA ILE A 77 8.95 0.25 8.44
C ILE A 77 7.80 0.85 9.25
N ALA A 78 8.10 1.67 10.25
CA ALA A 78 7.12 2.22 11.19
C ALA A 78 6.56 3.60 10.76
N GLN A 79 6.77 4.05 9.52
CA GLN A 79 6.32 5.39 9.11
C GLN A 79 4.80 5.57 9.17
N ALA A 80 4.01 4.54 8.85
CA ALA A 80 2.55 4.60 8.95
C ALA A 80 2.01 4.24 10.35
N VAL A 81 2.86 3.92 11.32
CA VAL A 81 2.48 3.78 12.74
C VAL A 81 2.26 5.17 13.33
N PRO A 82 1.18 5.39 14.11
CA PRO A 82 0.92 6.70 14.74
C PRO A 82 2.05 7.15 15.67
N ARG A 83 2.27 8.47 15.76
CA ARG A 83 3.34 9.07 16.57
C ARG A 83 3.25 8.73 18.06
N GLU A 84 2.04 8.66 18.62
CA GLU A 84 1.79 8.26 20.01
C GLU A 84 2.19 6.81 20.32
N HIS A 85 2.43 6.00 19.28
CA HIS A 85 2.96 4.65 19.39
C HIS A 85 4.44 4.54 18.98
N GLY A 86 5.14 5.67 18.86
CA GLY A 86 6.56 5.72 18.51
C GLY A 86 6.87 5.63 17.01
N GLY A 87 5.86 5.66 16.14
CA GLY A 87 6.03 5.64 14.70
C GLY A 87 6.21 7.02 14.06
N GLY A 88 6.27 7.04 12.73
CA GLY A 88 6.44 8.29 11.97
C GLY A 88 5.19 9.13 11.83
N GLY A 89 3.99 8.56 12.01
CA GLY A 89 2.71 9.23 11.80
C GLY A 89 2.57 9.79 10.38
N ALA A 90 3.05 9.04 9.37
CA ALA A 90 3.10 9.52 8.00
C ALA A 90 1.69 9.75 7.45
N THR A 91 1.49 10.91 6.81
CA THR A 91 0.34 11.17 5.95
C THR A 91 0.41 10.28 4.70
N LEU A 92 -0.69 10.16 3.96
CA LEU A 92 -0.71 9.38 2.72
C LEU A 92 0.28 9.95 1.69
N ALA A 93 0.39 11.28 1.59
CA ALA A 93 1.36 11.94 0.73
C ALA A 93 2.81 11.58 1.10
N ARG A 94 3.15 11.48 2.40
CA ARG A 94 4.47 11.03 2.85
C ARG A 94 4.69 9.55 2.58
N ALA A 95 3.73 8.70 2.91
CA ALA A 95 3.79 7.24 2.68
C ALA A 95 4.00 6.90 1.19
N ARG A 96 3.27 7.59 0.27
CA ARG A 96 3.44 7.37 -1.17
C ARG A 96 4.82 7.78 -1.69
N ARG A 97 5.43 8.84 -1.14
CA ARG A 97 6.81 9.26 -1.50
C ARG A 97 7.81 8.17 -1.14
N ILE A 98 7.66 7.55 0.05
CA ILE A 98 8.51 6.45 0.48
C ILE A 98 8.33 5.24 -0.44
N VAL A 99 7.09 4.80 -0.62
CA VAL A 99 6.77 3.65 -1.48
C VAL A 99 7.27 3.87 -2.91
N GLY A 100 7.04 5.06 -3.48
CA GLY A 100 7.51 5.41 -4.83
C GLY A 100 9.03 5.38 -4.94
N ALA A 101 9.76 5.96 -3.97
CA ALA A 101 11.22 5.95 -4.00
C ALA A 101 11.78 4.52 -3.94
N ILE A 102 11.24 3.64 -3.09
CA ILE A 102 11.66 2.24 -3.02
C ILE A 102 11.26 1.48 -4.29
N ALA A 103 10.08 1.73 -4.86
CA ALA A 103 9.59 1.04 -6.06
C ALA A 103 10.45 1.34 -7.31
N ARG A 104 11.04 2.52 -7.40
CA ARG A 104 12.02 2.85 -8.47
C ARG A 104 13.23 1.91 -8.45
N ALA A 105 13.63 1.44 -7.27
CA ALA A 105 14.74 0.51 -7.08
C ALA A 105 14.29 -0.95 -7.18
N ASP A 106 13.23 -1.32 -6.42
CA ASP A 106 12.70 -2.67 -6.35
C ASP A 106 11.20 -2.67 -6.01
N ALA A 107 10.38 -2.98 -7.01
CA ALA A 107 8.93 -3.02 -6.90
C ALA A 107 8.44 -4.08 -5.90
N ALA A 108 9.15 -5.21 -5.76
CA ALA A 108 8.79 -6.28 -4.84
C ALA A 108 8.95 -5.86 -3.37
N THR A 109 10.07 -5.21 -3.02
CA THR A 109 10.27 -4.60 -1.69
C THR A 109 9.21 -3.54 -1.38
N ALA A 110 8.93 -2.66 -2.35
CA ALA A 110 7.91 -1.62 -2.20
C ALA A 110 6.52 -2.20 -2.00
N LEU A 111 6.18 -3.31 -2.64
CA LEU A 111 4.89 -3.98 -2.45
C LEU A 111 4.72 -4.51 -1.02
N VAL A 112 5.72 -5.19 -0.48
CA VAL A 112 5.67 -5.71 0.90
C VAL A 112 5.55 -4.57 1.90
N LEU A 113 6.30 -3.48 1.70
CA LEU A 113 6.19 -2.27 2.54
C LEU A 113 4.80 -1.64 2.43
N THR A 114 4.24 -1.56 1.22
CA THR A 114 2.87 -1.06 0.98
C THR A 114 1.85 -1.87 1.77
N MET A 115 1.91 -3.21 1.72
CA MET A 115 0.98 -4.05 2.48
C MET A 115 1.09 -3.78 3.99
N THR A 116 2.29 -3.61 4.52
CA THR A 116 2.53 -3.27 5.93
C THR A 116 1.96 -1.89 6.28
N TYR A 117 2.16 -0.87 5.45
CA TYR A 117 1.61 0.48 5.67
C TYR A 117 0.08 0.50 5.68
N LEU A 118 -0.56 -0.25 4.79
CA LEU A 118 -2.02 -0.39 4.77
C LEU A 118 -2.57 -0.96 6.06
N GLN A 119 -1.89 -1.94 6.66
CA GLN A 119 -2.29 -2.50 7.94
C GLN A 119 -2.01 -1.53 9.10
N HIS A 120 -0.84 -0.89 9.14
CA HIS A 120 -0.53 0.11 10.17
C HIS A 120 -1.53 1.26 10.15
N HIS A 121 -1.91 1.77 8.96
CA HIS A 121 -2.94 2.78 8.83
C HIS A 121 -4.29 2.29 9.36
N ALA A 122 -4.76 1.12 8.93
CA ALA A 122 -6.03 0.55 9.39
C ALA A 122 -6.08 0.34 10.91
N LEU A 123 -4.98 -0.11 11.51
CA LEU A 123 -4.87 -0.27 12.96
C LEU A 123 -4.81 1.08 13.69
N GLY A 124 -4.17 2.10 13.08
CA GLY A 124 -3.94 3.43 13.67
C GLY A 124 -5.16 4.35 13.66
N ARG A 125 -6.19 4.05 12.89
CA ARG A 125 -7.41 4.88 12.82
C ARG A 125 -8.08 5.01 14.18
N ALA A 126 -8.68 6.16 14.44
CA ALA A 126 -9.41 6.44 15.69
C ALA A 126 -10.63 5.52 15.87
N ASP A 127 -11.31 5.17 14.77
CA ASP A 127 -12.45 4.26 14.70
C ASP A 127 -12.06 2.78 14.51
N SER A 128 -10.78 2.46 14.66
CA SER A 128 -10.27 1.09 14.50
C SER A 128 -10.92 0.12 15.48
N ARG A 129 -11.52 -0.94 14.95
CA ARG A 129 -12.15 -2.02 15.75
C ARG A 129 -11.15 -3.05 16.28
N TRP A 130 -9.87 -2.85 16.03
CA TRP A 130 -8.82 -3.71 16.56
C TRP A 130 -8.68 -3.54 18.07
N PRO A 131 -8.61 -4.63 18.85
CA PRO A 131 -8.34 -4.56 20.28
C PRO A 131 -7.07 -3.76 20.58
N ALA A 132 -7.12 -2.94 21.63
CA ALA A 132 -6.00 -2.08 22.01
C ALA A 132 -4.72 -2.86 22.32
N SER A 133 -4.85 -4.09 22.87
CA SER A 133 -3.73 -5.01 23.13
C SER A 133 -3.03 -5.41 21.83
N ALA A 134 -3.79 -5.84 20.81
CA ALA A 134 -3.30 -6.23 19.49
C ALA A 134 -2.63 -5.04 18.76
N ARG A 135 -3.27 -3.86 18.76
CA ARG A 135 -2.70 -2.64 18.17
C ARG A 135 -1.34 -2.29 18.78
N ARG A 136 -1.26 -2.27 20.14
CA ARG A 136 0.01 -2.00 20.83
C ARG A 136 1.09 -3.01 20.50
N ALA A 137 0.76 -4.31 20.46
CA ALA A 137 1.72 -5.36 20.14
C ALA A 137 2.29 -5.22 18.71
N VAL A 138 1.43 -4.97 17.73
CA VAL A 138 1.83 -4.76 16.34
C VAL A 138 2.72 -3.53 16.22
N PHE A 139 2.29 -2.37 16.76
CA PHE A 139 3.05 -1.13 16.66
C PHE A 139 4.37 -1.18 17.40
N ALA A 140 4.40 -1.71 18.63
CA ALA A 140 5.63 -1.85 19.40
C ALA A 140 6.67 -2.70 18.67
N SER A 141 6.26 -3.83 18.09
CA SER A 141 7.18 -4.69 17.34
C SER A 141 7.60 -4.07 15.99
N ALA A 142 6.74 -3.30 15.34
CA ALA A 142 7.10 -2.58 14.11
C ALA A 142 8.18 -1.52 14.38
N VAL A 143 8.07 -0.81 15.51
CA VAL A 143 9.04 0.22 15.91
C VAL A 143 10.35 -0.40 16.43
N ALA A 144 10.26 -1.42 17.31
CA ALA A 144 11.44 -1.99 17.97
C ALA A 144 12.22 -2.95 17.07
N ASP A 145 11.52 -3.77 16.28
CA ASP A 145 12.10 -4.93 15.59
C ASP A 145 11.90 -4.87 14.06
N GLY A 146 11.23 -3.83 13.52
CA GLY A 146 10.87 -3.77 12.11
C GLY A 146 9.87 -4.85 11.67
N ALA A 147 9.00 -5.28 12.59
CA ALA A 147 8.03 -6.34 12.33
C ALA A 147 7.05 -5.95 11.21
N LEU A 148 6.93 -6.83 10.22
CA LEU A 148 6.02 -6.66 9.09
C LEU A 148 4.67 -7.32 9.38
N ILE A 149 3.61 -6.76 8.79
CA ILE A 149 2.23 -7.27 8.88
C ILE A 149 1.57 -7.24 7.50
N ASN A 150 0.77 -8.27 7.18
CA ASN A 150 -0.08 -8.27 6.00
C ASN A 150 -1.41 -8.99 6.25
N ALA A 151 -2.43 -8.62 5.45
CA ALA A 151 -3.72 -9.30 5.42
C ALA A 151 -3.68 -10.51 4.47
N LEU A 152 -4.05 -11.69 4.98
CA LEU A 152 -4.14 -12.94 4.23
C LEU A 152 -5.61 -13.27 3.97
N ARG A 153 -6.10 -12.99 2.77
CA ARG A 153 -7.54 -13.03 2.44
C ARG A 153 -7.91 -14.03 1.35
N VAL A 154 -7.00 -14.28 0.38
CA VAL A 154 -7.28 -15.11 -0.79
C VAL A 154 -7.14 -16.58 -0.46
N GLU A 155 -8.05 -17.41 -0.98
CA GLU A 155 -8.09 -18.87 -0.79
C GLU A 155 -8.18 -19.61 -2.13
N PRO A 156 -7.75 -20.88 -2.21
CA PRO A 156 -7.74 -21.63 -3.46
C PRO A 156 -9.11 -21.71 -4.15
N GLU A 157 -10.16 -22.01 -3.39
CA GLU A 157 -11.51 -22.22 -3.93
C GLU A 157 -12.33 -20.93 -3.98
N LEU A 158 -12.24 -20.09 -2.94
CA LEU A 158 -13.01 -18.86 -2.85
C LEU A 158 -12.44 -17.74 -3.74
N GLY A 159 -11.13 -17.74 -3.98
CA GLY A 159 -10.43 -16.59 -4.56
C GLY A 159 -10.45 -15.36 -3.65
N SER A 160 -10.69 -14.18 -4.22
CA SER A 160 -10.76 -12.95 -3.44
C SER A 160 -12.10 -12.79 -2.71
N PRO A 161 -12.11 -12.48 -1.40
CA PRO A 161 -13.34 -12.17 -0.65
C PRO A 161 -14.16 -11.02 -1.23
N ALA A 162 -13.56 -10.16 -2.06
CA ALA A 162 -14.26 -9.05 -2.73
C ALA A 162 -15.37 -9.54 -3.69
N ARG A 163 -15.37 -10.82 -4.05
CA ARG A 163 -16.43 -11.45 -4.88
C ARG A 163 -17.56 -12.09 -4.06
N GLY A 164 -17.50 -12.00 -2.72
CA GLY A 164 -18.45 -12.63 -1.80
C GLY A 164 -18.09 -14.07 -1.47
N GLY A 165 -18.94 -14.71 -0.66
CA GLY A 165 -18.74 -16.08 -0.18
C GLY A 165 -18.12 -16.15 1.23
N LEU A 166 -18.28 -17.29 1.89
CA LEU A 166 -17.69 -17.55 3.19
C LEU A 166 -16.27 -18.10 3.03
N PRO A 167 -15.30 -17.64 3.85
CA PRO A 167 -13.96 -18.22 3.86
C PRO A 167 -14.01 -19.71 4.23
N ALA A 168 -13.21 -20.52 3.55
CA ALA A 168 -12.97 -21.91 3.92
C ALA A 168 -12.09 -22.02 5.18
N THR A 169 -11.21 -21.03 5.41
CA THR A 169 -10.43 -20.92 6.65
C THR A 169 -11.36 -20.76 7.86
N VAL A 170 -11.17 -21.60 8.86
CA VAL A 170 -12.03 -21.69 10.06
C VAL A 170 -11.23 -21.38 11.32
N ALA A 171 -11.80 -20.55 12.17
CA ALA A 171 -11.36 -20.35 13.55
C ALA A 171 -12.35 -21.05 14.50
N ARG A 172 -11.87 -22.06 15.19
CA ARG A 172 -12.64 -22.81 16.20
C ARG A 172 -12.32 -22.33 17.58
N ARG A 173 -13.36 -22.17 18.41
CA ARG A 173 -13.17 -21.84 19.82
C ARG A 173 -12.45 -22.98 20.55
N ASP A 174 -11.39 -22.64 21.33
CA ASP A 174 -10.63 -23.59 22.11
C ASP A 174 -10.24 -22.98 23.48
N GLY A 175 -11.10 -23.20 24.48
CA GLY A 175 -10.94 -22.64 25.81
C GLY A 175 -10.85 -21.11 25.81
N ASP A 176 -9.71 -20.59 26.24
CA ASP A 176 -9.38 -19.16 26.31
C ASP A 176 -8.76 -18.61 25.01
N GLY A 177 -8.88 -19.31 23.90
CA GLY A 177 -8.33 -18.91 22.62
C GLY A 177 -9.13 -19.39 21.41
N TRP A 178 -8.51 -19.28 20.24
CA TRP A 178 -8.98 -19.80 18.97
C TRP A 178 -7.95 -20.75 18.37
N ARG A 179 -8.42 -21.73 17.58
CA ARG A 179 -7.60 -22.53 16.67
C ARG A 179 -7.94 -22.20 15.23
N VAL A 180 -6.97 -21.68 14.50
CA VAL A 180 -7.12 -21.29 13.11
C VAL A 180 -6.59 -22.41 12.21
N SER A 181 -7.45 -22.87 11.26
CA SER A 181 -7.09 -23.86 10.24
C SER A 181 -7.57 -23.41 8.88
N GLY A 182 -6.74 -23.57 7.84
CA GLY A 182 -7.10 -23.21 6.48
C GLY A 182 -5.88 -22.98 5.58
N HIS A 183 -6.14 -22.51 4.36
CA HIS A 183 -5.14 -22.32 3.32
C HIS A 183 -5.28 -20.94 2.67
N LYS A 184 -4.20 -20.18 2.65
CA LYS A 184 -4.13 -18.83 2.05
C LYS A 184 -3.14 -18.80 0.89
N LEU A 185 -3.53 -18.08 -0.16
CA LEU A 185 -2.71 -17.81 -1.33
C LEU A 185 -2.22 -16.35 -1.32
N TYR A 186 -1.17 -16.09 -2.08
CA TYR A 186 -0.67 -14.73 -2.34
C TYR A 186 -0.34 -13.97 -1.05
N SER A 187 0.32 -14.64 -0.11
CA SER A 187 0.68 -14.09 1.20
C SER A 187 1.94 -13.23 1.10
N THR A 188 1.83 -12.08 0.43
CA THR A 188 2.94 -11.16 0.12
C THR A 188 3.77 -10.86 1.36
N GLY A 189 5.10 -11.08 1.24
CA GLY A 189 6.06 -10.85 2.31
C GLY A 189 6.17 -11.99 3.33
N ILE A 190 5.48 -13.13 3.12
CA ILE A 190 5.42 -14.21 4.14
C ILE A 190 6.78 -14.67 4.67
N PRO A 191 7.91 -14.65 3.91
CA PRO A 191 9.20 -15.03 4.48
C PRO A 191 9.62 -14.17 5.69
N ALA A 192 9.16 -12.91 5.77
CA ALA A 192 9.53 -11.96 6.82
C ALA A 192 8.34 -11.44 7.66
N LEU A 193 7.09 -11.83 7.36
CA LEU A 193 5.94 -11.38 8.16
C LEU A 193 6.02 -11.90 9.60
N ARG A 194 5.86 -11.00 10.56
CA ARG A 194 5.70 -11.28 11.99
C ARG A 194 4.23 -11.43 12.37
N TRP A 195 3.35 -10.69 11.70
CA TRP A 195 1.92 -10.66 11.98
C TRP A 195 1.12 -11.00 10.72
N LEU A 196 0.21 -11.96 10.85
CA LEU A 196 -0.67 -12.42 9.79
C LEU A 196 -2.10 -12.07 10.15
N ALA A 197 -2.71 -11.11 9.44
CA ALA A 197 -4.11 -10.74 9.62
C ALA A 197 -4.99 -11.66 8.74
N VAL A 198 -5.37 -12.81 9.29
CA VAL A 198 -6.03 -13.90 8.57
C VAL A 198 -7.53 -13.71 8.50
N TRP A 199 -8.11 -13.58 7.30
CA TRP A 199 -9.54 -13.55 7.08
C TRP A 199 -10.12 -14.95 7.21
N ALA A 200 -11.01 -15.17 8.19
CA ALA A 200 -11.58 -16.47 8.47
C ALA A 200 -13.03 -16.38 8.99
N ARG A 201 -13.73 -17.49 9.00
CA ARG A 201 -15.03 -17.64 9.67
C ARG A 201 -14.90 -18.43 10.97
N THR A 202 -15.84 -18.23 11.88
CA THR A 202 -16.00 -19.12 13.03
C THR A 202 -16.71 -20.41 12.65
N ASP A 203 -16.59 -21.45 13.48
CA ASP A 203 -17.32 -22.72 13.35
C ASP A 203 -18.71 -22.68 14.04
N GLU A 204 -19.11 -21.52 14.51
CA GLU A 204 -20.43 -21.28 15.12
C GLU A 204 -21.57 -21.42 14.07
N ALA A 205 -22.79 -21.62 14.56
CA ALA A 205 -24.00 -21.66 13.73
C ALA A 205 -25.02 -20.61 14.22
N PRO A 206 -25.23 -19.51 13.51
CA PRO A 206 -24.63 -19.09 12.24
C PRO A 206 -23.16 -18.64 12.40
N PRO A 207 -22.32 -18.80 11.37
CA PRO A 207 -20.92 -18.40 11.44
C PRO A 207 -20.76 -16.89 11.43
N ARG A 208 -19.75 -16.38 12.13
CA ARG A 208 -19.27 -15.00 12.00
C ARG A 208 -18.01 -14.98 11.17
N VAL A 209 -17.74 -13.88 10.49
CA VAL A 209 -16.55 -13.65 9.66
C VAL A 209 -15.79 -12.45 10.16
N GLY A 210 -14.48 -12.51 10.16
CA GLY A 210 -13.62 -11.42 10.57
C GLY A 210 -12.14 -11.72 10.39
N VAL A 211 -11.31 -10.91 11.03
CA VAL A 211 -9.84 -11.04 10.98
C VAL A 211 -9.37 -11.73 12.26
N PHE A 212 -8.47 -12.69 12.10
CA PHE A 212 -7.76 -13.36 13.21
C PHE A 212 -6.28 -13.01 13.11
N LEU A 213 -5.75 -12.30 14.11
CA LEU A 213 -4.35 -11.88 14.16
C LEU A 213 -3.49 -13.05 14.65
N VAL A 214 -2.74 -13.63 13.74
CA VAL A 214 -1.85 -14.75 14.02
C VAL A 214 -0.42 -14.23 14.15
N PRO A 215 0.22 -14.31 15.35
CA PRO A 215 1.63 -14.02 15.48
C PRO A 215 2.45 -15.16 14.88
N ARG A 216 3.55 -14.82 14.21
CA ARG A 216 4.49 -15.78 13.66
C ARG A 216 5.88 -15.52 14.22
N ASP A 217 6.46 -16.53 14.81
CA ASP A 217 7.87 -16.52 15.23
C ASP A 217 8.69 -17.24 14.14
N ALA A 218 9.54 -16.51 13.44
CA ALA A 218 10.36 -17.06 12.37
C ALA A 218 11.27 -18.21 12.85
N ALA A 219 11.73 -18.18 14.09
CA ALA A 219 12.56 -19.22 14.67
C ALA A 219 11.77 -20.52 14.91
N ARG A 220 10.49 -20.43 15.29
CA ARG A 220 9.61 -21.60 15.49
C ARG A 220 9.03 -22.11 14.18
N ALA A 221 8.80 -21.23 13.20
CA ALA A 221 8.28 -21.59 11.87
C ALA A 221 9.19 -22.57 11.13
N HIS A 222 10.52 -22.44 11.29
CA HIS A 222 11.49 -23.37 10.72
C HIS A 222 11.47 -24.76 11.38
N ALA A 223 10.99 -24.85 12.63
CA ALA A 223 10.89 -26.11 13.35
C ALA A 223 9.55 -26.84 13.15
N GLY A 224 8.59 -26.28 12.38
CA GLY A 224 7.26 -26.85 12.14
C GLY A 224 6.39 -26.96 13.39
N GLY A 225 6.75 -26.25 14.48
CA GLY A 225 6.12 -26.39 15.79
C GLY A 225 4.96 -25.44 16.09
N ASP A 226 4.65 -24.48 15.18
CA ASP A 226 3.63 -23.45 15.37
C ASP A 226 2.33 -23.71 14.58
N GLY A 227 2.25 -24.80 13.82
CA GLY A 227 1.11 -25.13 12.96
C GLY A 227 1.02 -24.27 11.70
N ILE A 228 2.05 -23.48 11.38
CA ILE A 228 2.12 -22.62 10.19
C ILE A 228 3.10 -23.24 9.20
N ARG A 229 2.64 -23.59 8.01
CA ARG A 229 3.48 -24.12 6.94
C ARG A 229 3.43 -23.22 5.71
N VAL A 230 4.58 -22.70 5.30
CA VAL A 230 4.74 -21.98 4.05
C VAL A 230 5.03 -22.96 2.92
N ILE A 231 4.29 -22.85 1.81
CA ILE A 231 4.54 -23.61 0.58
C ILE A 231 5.17 -22.62 -0.41
N GLU A 232 6.40 -22.88 -0.80
CA GLU A 232 7.14 -22.05 -1.77
C GLU A 232 6.54 -22.23 -3.17
N SER A 233 5.49 -21.46 -3.47
CA SER A 233 4.70 -21.54 -4.71
C SER A 233 4.80 -20.27 -5.57
N TRP A 234 5.45 -19.21 -5.07
CA TRP A 234 5.52 -17.93 -5.79
C TRP A 234 6.51 -18.00 -6.95
N ASN A 235 6.01 -18.33 -8.14
CA ASN A 235 6.76 -18.35 -9.39
C ASN A 235 5.97 -17.59 -10.47
N HIS A 236 5.96 -16.27 -10.37
CA HIS A 236 5.14 -15.38 -11.20
C HIS A 236 6.01 -14.55 -12.15
N LEU A 237 5.34 -13.94 -13.13
CA LEU A 237 5.98 -13.15 -14.18
C LEU A 237 6.72 -11.94 -13.60
N GLY A 238 6.07 -11.17 -12.73
CA GLY A 238 6.62 -9.98 -12.08
C GLY A 238 6.52 -10.04 -10.56
N LEU A 239 7.13 -9.05 -9.89
CA LEU A 239 7.21 -8.95 -8.42
C LEU A 239 7.79 -10.24 -7.79
N ARG A 240 8.75 -10.85 -8.49
CA ARG A 240 9.25 -12.19 -8.20
C ARG A 240 9.84 -12.32 -6.79
N ALA A 241 10.48 -11.25 -6.31
CA ALA A 241 11.09 -11.19 -4.98
C ALA A 241 10.10 -10.85 -3.85
N SER A 242 8.78 -10.74 -4.12
CA SER A 242 7.80 -10.39 -3.08
C SER A 242 7.49 -11.49 -2.08
N GLY A 243 7.94 -12.73 -2.34
CA GLY A 243 7.70 -13.88 -1.47
C GLY A 243 6.21 -14.11 -1.20
N SER A 244 5.35 -13.95 -2.23
CA SER A 244 3.90 -14.08 -2.08
C SER A 244 3.43 -15.53 -2.09
N HIS A 245 4.08 -16.37 -1.29
CA HIS A 245 3.84 -17.82 -1.19
C HIS A 245 2.49 -18.17 -0.58
N GLU A 246 2.16 -19.45 -0.61
CA GLU A 246 0.99 -20.02 0.06
C GLU A 246 1.29 -20.29 1.54
N VAL A 247 0.25 -20.24 2.37
CA VAL A 247 0.34 -20.53 3.81
C VAL A 247 -0.78 -21.46 4.22
N VAL A 248 -0.43 -22.56 4.88
CA VAL A 248 -1.38 -23.49 5.49
C VAL A 248 -1.31 -23.34 7.00
N PHE A 249 -2.46 -23.17 7.62
CA PHE A 249 -2.67 -23.15 9.06
C PHE A 249 -3.28 -24.48 9.49
N ASP A 250 -2.66 -25.14 10.46
CA ASP A 250 -3.11 -26.39 11.04
C ASP A 250 -3.30 -26.26 12.54
N GLY A 251 -4.50 -25.86 12.97
CA GLY A 251 -4.85 -25.70 14.36
C GLY A 251 -4.04 -24.66 15.12
N VAL A 252 -3.59 -23.58 14.47
CA VAL A 252 -2.78 -22.52 15.06
C VAL A 252 -3.52 -21.83 16.20
N ARG A 253 -2.99 -21.93 17.42
CA ARG A 253 -3.61 -21.34 18.60
C ARG A 253 -3.28 -19.84 18.71
N ILE A 254 -4.31 -19.02 18.92
CA ILE A 254 -4.19 -17.59 19.19
C ILE A 254 -5.06 -17.16 20.38
N PRO A 255 -4.74 -16.05 21.08
CA PRO A 255 -5.57 -15.50 22.14
C PRO A 255 -6.95 -15.06 21.67
N LEU A 256 -7.91 -14.95 22.60
CA LEU A 256 -9.26 -14.51 22.30
C LEU A 256 -9.34 -13.11 21.70
N ASP A 257 -8.58 -12.20 22.26
CA ASP A 257 -8.51 -10.80 21.85
C ASP A 257 -7.73 -10.59 20.53
N HIS A 258 -7.27 -11.66 19.90
CA HIS A 258 -6.74 -11.64 18.54
C HIS A 258 -7.82 -11.83 17.46
N ALA A 259 -9.09 -12.04 17.84
CA ALA A 259 -10.21 -12.02 16.90
C ALA A 259 -10.75 -10.58 16.78
N VAL A 260 -10.75 -10.07 15.54
CA VAL A 260 -11.02 -8.66 15.23
C VAL A 260 -12.28 -8.56 14.39
N ASP A 261 -13.23 -7.73 14.82
CA ASP A 261 -14.42 -7.32 14.07
C ASP A 261 -15.21 -8.51 13.50
N LEU A 262 -15.56 -9.45 14.39
CA LEU A 262 -16.39 -10.62 14.03
C LEU A 262 -17.84 -10.21 13.82
N ARG A 263 -18.34 -10.35 12.60
CA ARG A 263 -19.71 -10.02 12.19
C ARG A 263 -20.39 -11.18 11.47
N ALA A 264 -21.71 -11.20 11.51
CA ALA A 264 -22.48 -12.06 10.62
C ALA A 264 -22.22 -11.69 9.13
N PRO A 265 -22.27 -12.65 8.19
CA PRO A 265 -21.99 -12.37 6.78
C PRO A 265 -22.88 -11.28 6.18
N ASP A 266 -24.15 -11.21 6.57
CA ASP A 266 -25.09 -10.19 6.13
C ASP A 266 -24.82 -8.80 6.75
N GLU A 267 -24.18 -8.72 7.92
CA GLU A 267 -23.71 -7.46 8.49
C GLU A 267 -22.54 -6.89 7.68
N TRP A 268 -21.64 -7.74 7.17
CA TRP A 268 -20.60 -7.29 6.24
C TRP A 268 -21.19 -6.73 4.93
N ALA A 269 -22.27 -7.34 4.43
CA ALA A 269 -22.97 -6.84 3.24
C ALA A 269 -23.69 -5.50 3.52
N ARG A 270 -24.14 -5.28 4.77
CA ARG A 270 -24.82 -4.06 5.23
C ARG A 270 -23.88 -3.00 5.81
N ALA A 271 -22.61 -3.30 5.98
CA ALA A 271 -21.63 -2.38 6.57
C ALA A 271 -21.44 -1.07 5.78
N SER A 272 -21.99 -0.98 4.56
CA SER A 272 -22.11 0.28 3.80
C SER A 272 -23.30 1.16 4.23
N ALA A 273 -24.01 0.79 5.29
CA ALA A 273 -25.27 1.48 5.66
C ALA A 273 -25.07 2.70 6.56
N SER A 274 -23.97 2.79 7.32
CA SER A 274 -23.65 3.98 8.10
C SER A 274 -22.68 4.90 7.38
N GLN A 275 -22.82 6.23 7.54
CA GLN A 275 -21.88 7.19 6.96
C GLN A 275 -20.45 6.95 7.48
N ALA A 276 -20.28 6.61 8.75
CA ALA A 276 -18.96 6.32 9.33
C ALA A 276 -18.28 5.11 8.66
N ASP A 277 -19.02 4.03 8.37
CA ASP A 277 -18.48 2.88 7.65
C ASP A 277 -18.14 3.23 6.18
N VAL A 278 -18.95 4.07 5.53
CA VAL A 278 -18.66 4.58 4.18
C VAL A 278 -17.38 5.40 4.15
N ASP A 279 -17.22 6.33 5.11
CA ASP A 279 -16.02 7.18 5.22
C ASP A 279 -14.78 6.35 5.56
N ALA A 280 -14.89 5.40 6.48
CA ALA A 280 -13.83 4.46 6.82
C ALA A 280 -13.38 3.63 5.61
N HIS A 281 -14.34 3.16 4.81
CA HIS A 281 -14.04 2.40 3.61
C HIS A 281 -13.39 3.27 2.52
N ALA A 282 -13.87 4.49 2.33
CA ALA A 282 -13.30 5.45 1.38
C ALA A 282 -11.86 5.82 1.74
N ASP A 283 -11.56 6.06 3.01
CA ASP A 283 -10.21 6.34 3.50
C ASP A 283 -9.27 5.13 3.30
N GLN A 284 -9.67 3.93 3.74
CA GLN A 284 -8.89 2.72 3.55
C GLN A 284 -8.62 2.44 2.06
N GLN A 285 -9.61 2.68 1.20
CA GLN A 285 -9.46 2.53 -0.24
C GLN A 285 -8.54 3.60 -0.83
N ALA A 286 -8.61 4.85 -0.38
CA ALA A 286 -7.71 5.91 -0.82
C ALA A 286 -6.25 5.53 -0.54
N TRP A 287 -5.92 5.04 0.65
CA TRP A 287 -4.59 4.54 0.97
C TRP A 287 -4.15 3.42 0.03
N MET A 288 -5.00 2.43 -0.19
CA MET A 288 -4.69 1.30 -1.09
C MET A 288 -4.45 1.77 -2.54
N ILE A 289 -5.34 2.60 -3.08
CA ILE A 289 -5.27 3.11 -4.46
C ILE A 289 -4.03 3.97 -4.67
N VAL A 290 -3.77 4.91 -3.75
CA VAL A 290 -2.65 5.84 -3.88
C VAL A 290 -1.32 5.12 -3.72
N LEU A 291 -1.16 4.23 -2.74
CA LEU A 291 0.10 3.52 -2.54
C LEU A 291 0.40 2.54 -3.68
N LEU A 292 -0.58 1.75 -4.12
CA LEU A 292 -0.40 0.86 -5.28
C LEU A 292 -0.20 1.65 -6.58
N GLY A 293 -0.97 2.72 -6.79
CA GLY A 293 -0.79 3.60 -7.94
C GLY A 293 0.62 4.20 -7.97
N SER A 294 1.09 4.70 -6.84
CA SER A 294 2.44 5.30 -6.72
C SER A 294 3.56 4.29 -6.89
N LEU A 295 3.37 3.04 -6.45
CA LEU A 295 4.32 1.95 -6.70
C LEU A 295 4.51 1.74 -8.20
N TYR A 296 3.43 1.53 -8.95
CA TYR A 296 3.51 1.23 -10.38
C TYR A 296 3.89 2.43 -11.22
N ASP A 297 3.46 3.64 -10.85
CA ASP A 297 3.90 4.87 -11.47
C ASP A 297 5.42 5.07 -11.31
N ALA A 298 5.97 4.77 -10.14
CA ALA A 298 7.40 4.86 -9.86
C ALA A 298 8.24 3.86 -10.68
N VAL A 299 7.73 2.65 -10.90
CA VAL A 299 8.36 1.67 -11.82
C VAL A 299 8.35 2.19 -13.25
N ALA A 300 7.25 2.81 -13.68
CA ALA A 300 7.16 3.43 -15.01
C ALA A 300 8.12 4.63 -15.15
N GLN A 301 8.28 5.44 -14.11
CA GLN A 301 9.29 6.50 -14.08
C GLN A 301 10.72 5.94 -14.19
N ALA A 302 11.04 4.84 -13.51
CA ALA A 302 12.33 4.18 -13.64
C ALA A 302 12.57 3.67 -15.08
N ALA A 303 11.54 3.11 -15.73
CA ALA A 303 11.59 2.70 -17.12
C ALA A 303 11.82 3.89 -18.08
N ARG A 304 11.14 5.01 -17.82
CA ARG A 304 11.33 6.28 -18.57
C ARG A 304 12.76 6.79 -18.45
N ASP A 305 13.31 6.84 -17.24
CA ASP A 305 14.66 7.35 -17.02
C ASP A 305 15.70 6.47 -17.72
N TRP A 306 15.51 5.16 -17.65
CA TRP A 306 16.39 4.22 -18.35
C TRP A 306 16.34 4.42 -19.88
N VAL A 307 15.15 4.51 -20.48
CA VAL A 307 15.02 4.64 -21.95
C VAL A 307 15.51 5.99 -22.46
N VAL A 308 15.36 7.06 -21.68
CA VAL A 308 15.92 8.38 -22.02
C VAL A 308 17.45 8.35 -21.99
N GLY A 309 18.07 7.76 -20.96
CA GLY A 309 19.52 7.54 -20.92
C GLY A 309 20.00 6.69 -22.09
N PHE A 310 19.36 5.55 -22.35
CA PHE A 310 19.66 4.68 -23.48
C PHE A 310 19.59 5.42 -24.82
N ALA A 311 18.55 6.18 -25.08
CA ALA A 311 18.39 6.91 -26.34
C ALA A 311 19.40 8.07 -26.50
N SER A 312 19.83 8.67 -25.39
CA SER A 312 20.82 9.73 -25.36
C SER A 312 22.24 9.23 -25.62
N GLU A 313 22.56 8.01 -25.21
CA GLU A 313 23.92 7.42 -25.37
C GLU A 313 24.05 6.59 -26.65
N ARG A 314 22.98 5.93 -27.09
CA ARG A 314 22.99 5.01 -28.22
C ARG A 314 23.08 5.77 -29.55
N ALA A 315 24.22 5.72 -30.20
CA ALA A 315 24.47 6.29 -31.54
C ALA A 315 24.78 5.15 -32.55
N PRO A 316 23.76 4.68 -33.32
CA PRO A 316 23.98 3.70 -34.37
C PRO A 316 24.88 4.25 -35.45
N ALA A 317 25.80 3.43 -35.95
CA ALA A 317 26.83 3.84 -36.96
C ALA A 317 26.17 4.44 -38.23
N GLY A 318 25.06 3.87 -38.68
CA GLY A 318 24.32 4.39 -39.85
C GLY A 318 23.60 5.71 -39.63
N LEU A 319 23.36 6.12 -38.38
CA LEU A 319 22.74 7.39 -38.03
C LEU A 319 23.78 8.50 -37.81
N GLY A 320 24.94 8.16 -37.26
CA GLY A 320 26.02 9.12 -36.95
C GLY A 320 25.68 10.09 -35.80
N ALA A 321 24.60 9.86 -35.09
CA ALA A 321 24.13 10.67 -33.96
C ALA A 321 23.36 9.81 -32.94
N PRO A 322 23.13 10.27 -31.68
CA PRO A 322 22.28 9.58 -30.71
C PRO A 322 20.84 9.42 -31.18
N LEU A 323 20.18 8.33 -30.76
CA LEU A 323 18.76 8.10 -31.07
C LEU A 323 17.85 9.26 -30.61
N ALA A 324 18.20 9.93 -29.55
CA ALA A 324 17.50 11.10 -29.00
C ALA A 324 17.37 12.26 -30.02
N THR A 325 18.17 12.30 -31.08
CA THR A 325 18.07 13.33 -32.14
C THR A 325 16.93 13.08 -33.13
N LEU A 326 16.33 11.90 -33.12
CA LEU A 326 15.28 11.51 -34.03
C LEU A 326 13.92 12.07 -33.56
N PRO A 327 13.16 12.81 -34.39
CA PRO A 327 11.82 13.33 -34.04
C PRO A 327 10.88 12.23 -33.50
N ARG A 328 10.91 11.05 -34.11
CA ARG A 328 10.07 9.91 -33.66
C ARG A 328 10.41 9.45 -32.25
N VAL A 329 11.68 9.48 -31.84
CA VAL A 329 12.09 9.14 -30.47
C VAL A 329 11.62 10.23 -29.50
N GLN A 330 11.78 11.49 -29.87
CA GLN A 330 11.31 12.65 -29.07
C GLN A 330 9.81 12.63 -28.89
N GLU A 331 9.02 12.32 -29.94
CA GLU A 331 7.56 12.18 -29.87
C GLU A 331 7.14 11.11 -28.86
N ILE A 332 7.73 9.93 -28.88
CA ILE A 332 7.39 8.84 -27.97
C ILE A 332 7.80 9.19 -26.52
N VAL A 333 8.94 9.81 -26.31
CA VAL A 333 9.34 10.28 -24.97
C VAL A 333 8.38 11.36 -24.47
N GLY A 334 7.90 12.25 -25.34
CA GLY A 334 6.85 13.22 -25.03
C GLY A 334 5.53 12.56 -24.62
N GLU A 335 5.11 11.48 -25.32
CA GLU A 335 3.93 10.67 -24.91
C GLU A 335 4.12 10.06 -23.51
N ILE A 336 5.30 9.48 -23.23
CA ILE A 336 5.65 8.93 -21.92
C ILE A 336 5.53 10.00 -20.83
N ASP A 337 6.11 11.18 -21.04
CA ASP A 337 6.09 12.27 -20.08
C ASP A 337 4.68 12.80 -19.82
N ALA A 338 3.81 12.86 -20.85
CA ALA A 338 2.41 13.25 -20.72
C ALA A 338 1.61 12.26 -19.85
N LEU A 339 1.83 10.95 -20.02
CA LEU A 339 1.20 9.91 -19.21
C LEU A 339 1.63 10.00 -17.74
N LEU A 340 2.94 10.13 -17.48
CA LEU A 340 3.49 10.26 -16.12
C LEU A 340 3.05 11.57 -15.44
N GLN A 341 2.96 12.69 -16.20
CA GLN A 341 2.45 13.95 -15.68
C GLN A 341 0.98 13.81 -15.24
N THR A 342 0.15 13.13 -16.04
CA THR A 342 -1.24 12.86 -15.69
C THR A 342 -1.34 12.03 -14.42
N ASN A 343 -0.53 10.97 -14.30
CA ASN A 343 -0.47 10.14 -13.10
C ASN A 343 -0.12 10.95 -11.85
N ARG A 344 0.88 11.83 -11.98
CA ARG A 344 1.30 12.70 -10.87
C ARG A 344 0.14 13.56 -10.37
N VAL A 345 -0.57 14.24 -11.26
CA VAL A 345 -1.71 15.10 -10.90
C VAL A 345 -2.80 14.30 -10.18
N LEU A 346 -3.15 13.11 -10.70
CA LEU A 346 -4.18 12.26 -10.11
C LEU A 346 -3.79 11.74 -8.72
N LEU A 347 -2.54 11.32 -8.55
CA LEU A 347 -2.03 10.82 -7.27
C LEU A 347 -1.83 11.94 -6.25
N ASP A 348 -1.42 13.13 -6.68
CA ASP A 348 -1.29 14.32 -5.82
C ASP A 348 -2.66 14.75 -5.29
N ASP A 349 -3.67 14.89 -6.15
CA ASP A 349 -5.04 15.24 -5.74
C ASP A 349 -5.62 14.19 -4.79
N ALA A 350 -5.53 12.91 -5.14
CA ALA A 350 -6.09 11.83 -4.34
C ALA A 350 -5.45 11.75 -2.94
N SER A 351 -4.12 11.93 -2.82
CA SER A 351 -3.43 11.93 -1.53
C SER A 351 -3.75 13.17 -0.71
N ALA A 352 -3.76 14.37 -1.31
CA ALA A 352 -4.07 15.61 -0.61
C ALA A 352 -5.49 15.62 -0.05
N ARG A 353 -6.48 15.11 -0.81
CA ARG A 353 -7.86 14.95 -0.32
C ARG A 353 -7.97 14.01 0.86
N ALA A 354 -7.30 12.86 0.80
CA ALA A 354 -7.30 11.88 1.89
C ALA A 354 -6.64 12.47 3.14
N ASP A 355 -5.51 13.15 3.01
CA ASP A 355 -4.80 13.80 4.12
C ASP A 355 -5.62 14.97 4.72
N ALA A 356 -6.50 15.59 3.94
CA ALA A 356 -7.46 16.59 4.40
C ALA A 356 -8.76 15.99 4.99
N GLY A 357 -8.87 14.66 5.14
CA GLY A 357 -10.06 13.99 5.67
C GLY A 357 -11.25 13.95 4.71
N ALA A 358 -11.07 14.24 3.43
CA ALA A 358 -12.10 14.22 2.39
C ALA A 358 -11.69 13.32 1.20
N PRO A 359 -11.46 12.02 1.42
CA PRO A 359 -11.01 11.12 0.37
C PRO A 359 -12.02 11.06 -0.79
N LEU A 360 -11.52 10.72 -1.97
CA LEU A 360 -12.39 10.44 -3.10
C LEU A 360 -13.36 9.30 -2.76
N ARG A 361 -14.58 9.39 -3.28
CA ARG A 361 -15.53 8.27 -3.21
C ARG A 361 -14.90 7.01 -3.82
N VAL A 362 -15.34 5.85 -3.33
CA VAL A 362 -14.81 4.53 -3.70
C VAL A 362 -14.78 4.31 -5.23
N ASP A 363 -15.86 4.68 -5.92
CA ASP A 363 -15.99 4.58 -7.38
C ASP A 363 -14.99 5.48 -8.12
N ALA A 364 -14.83 6.73 -7.68
CA ALA A 364 -13.90 7.69 -8.27
C ALA A 364 -12.43 7.32 -7.99
N SER A 365 -12.12 6.91 -6.77
CA SER A 365 -10.76 6.48 -6.41
C SER A 365 -10.31 5.25 -7.20
N GLY A 366 -11.23 4.31 -7.47
CA GLY A 366 -10.97 3.18 -8.35
C GLY A 366 -10.51 3.60 -9.75
N LEU A 367 -11.17 4.61 -10.34
CA LEU A 367 -10.79 5.14 -11.66
C LEU A 367 -9.39 5.76 -11.66
N VAL A 368 -8.94 6.36 -10.55
CA VAL A 368 -7.54 6.82 -10.40
C VAL A 368 -6.58 5.64 -10.56
N LYS A 369 -6.80 4.54 -9.81
CA LYS A 369 -5.95 3.34 -9.94
C LYS A 369 -5.98 2.78 -11.37
N PHE A 370 -7.16 2.64 -11.96
CA PHE A 370 -7.32 2.15 -13.32
C PHE A 370 -6.47 2.97 -14.30
N THR A 371 -6.59 4.30 -14.27
CA THR A 371 -5.86 5.20 -15.16
C THR A 371 -4.35 5.11 -14.93
N VAL A 372 -3.89 5.31 -13.69
CA VAL A 372 -2.46 5.31 -13.34
C VAL A 372 -1.77 4.01 -13.71
N THR A 373 -2.40 2.86 -13.44
CA THR A 373 -1.78 1.56 -13.72
C THR A 373 -1.76 1.23 -15.22
N ASN A 374 -2.78 1.62 -15.99
CA ASN A 374 -2.74 1.46 -17.46
C ASN A 374 -1.71 2.39 -18.09
N HIS A 375 -1.56 3.63 -17.61
CA HIS A 375 -0.49 4.52 -18.03
C HIS A 375 0.89 3.93 -17.72
N ALA A 376 1.11 3.36 -16.54
CA ALA A 376 2.37 2.72 -16.18
C ALA A 376 2.73 1.56 -17.14
N ILE A 377 1.75 0.73 -17.52
CA ILE A 377 1.95 -0.32 -18.52
C ILE A 377 2.29 0.30 -19.89
N ARG A 378 1.53 1.31 -20.32
CA ARG A 378 1.75 1.98 -21.61
C ARG A 378 3.14 2.62 -21.69
N VAL A 379 3.62 3.23 -20.63
CA VAL A 379 4.97 3.81 -20.53
C VAL A 379 6.04 2.75 -20.77
N THR A 380 5.93 1.59 -20.12
CA THR A 380 6.91 0.51 -20.32
C THR A 380 6.83 -0.12 -21.71
N GLU A 381 5.64 -0.21 -22.33
CA GLU A 381 5.46 -0.65 -23.70
C GLU A 381 6.14 0.31 -24.69
N LEU A 382 5.95 1.63 -24.52
CA LEU A 382 6.61 2.65 -25.32
C LEU A 382 8.15 2.62 -25.17
N ALA A 383 8.65 2.42 -23.94
CA ALA A 383 10.06 2.28 -23.68
C ALA A 383 10.65 1.02 -24.38
N LEU A 384 9.93 -0.11 -24.36
CA LEU A 384 10.31 -1.32 -25.10
C LEU A 384 10.29 -1.08 -26.61
N GLN A 385 9.30 -0.37 -27.14
CA GLN A 385 9.24 -0.02 -28.56
C GLN A 385 10.46 0.79 -29.01
N LEU A 386 10.93 1.73 -28.19
CA LEU A 386 12.13 2.54 -28.50
C LEU A 386 13.44 1.75 -28.39
N SER A 387 13.54 0.89 -27.41
CA SER A 387 14.81 0.20 -27.13
C SER A 387 14.98 -1.14 -27.86
N GLY A 388 13.86 -1.71 -28.40
CA GLY A 388 13.91 -2.98 -29.12
C GLY A 388 14.53 -4.11 -28.29
N ASN A 389 15.43 -4.88 -28.89
CA ASN A 389 16.09 -6.01 -28.23
C ASN A 389 16.87 -5.61 -26.96
N HIS A 390 17.34 -4.37 -26.86
CA HIS A 390 18.01 -3.91 -25.64
C HIS A 390 17.06 -3.87 -24.46
N GLY A 391 15.81 -3.43 -24.66
CA GLY A 391 14.77 -3.40 -23.62
C GLY A 391 14.31 -4.79 -23.19
N LEU A 392 14.40 -5.79 -24.06
CA LEU A 392 14.03 -7.18 -23.76
C LEU A 392 15.16 -7.99 -23.09
N SER A 393 16.37 -7.43 -23.04
CA SER A 393 17.52 -8.10 -22.46
C SER A 393 17.50 -8.03 -20.94
N ARG A 394 17.69 -9.17 -20.25
CA ARG A 394 17.83 -9.24 -18.78
C ARG A 394 19.09 -8.57 -18.23
N HIS A 395 20.01 -8.11 -19.09
CA HIS A 395 21.14 -7.26 -18.70
C HIS A 395 20.70 -5.81 -18.42
N ASN A 396 19.48 -5.45 -18.79
CA ASN A 396 18.89 -4.12 -18.61
C ASN A 396 17.65 -4.21 -17.72
N PRO A 397 17.30 -3.16 -16.97
CA PRO A 397 16.20 -3.22 -16.01
C PRO A 397 14.80 -3.15 -16.64
N LEU A 398 14.68 -2.73 -17.91
CA LEU A 398 13.39 -2.41 -18.52
C LEU A 398 12.46 -3.62 -18.64
N GLU A 399 13.00 -4.81 -18.98
CA GLU A 399 12.18 -6.03 -19.08
C GLU A 399 11.57 -6.40 -17.72
N ARG A 400 12.30 -6.22 -16.60
CA ARG A 400 11.80 -6.41 -15.24
C ARG A 400 10.72 -5.38 -14.93
N HIS A 401 10.95 -4.10 -15.19
CA HIS A 401 9.95 -3.05 -14.99
C HIS A 401 8.66 -3.35 -15.74
N HIS A 402 8.75 -3.82 -16.97
CA HIS A 402 7.57 -4.20 -17.75
C HIS A 402 6.82 -5.39 -17.14
N ARG A 403 7.53 -6.44 -16.69
CA ARG A 403 6.89 -7.58 -16.01
C ARG A 403 6.22 -7.16 -14.69
N ASP A 404 6.85 -6.30 -13.92
CA ASP A 404 6.34 -5.83 -12.64
C ASP A 404 5.07 -5.00 -12.81
N VAL A 405 5.01 -4.05 -13.76
CA VAL A 405 3.80 -3.22 -13.94
C VAL A 405 2.59 -4.03 -14.40
N LEU A 406 2.76 -5.16 -15.09
CA LEU A 406 1.65 -6.02 -15.50
C LEU A 406 0.88 -6.60 -14.30
N CYS A 407 1.54 -6.78 -13.15
CA CYS A 407 0.92 -7.24 -11.91
C CYS A 407 -0.13 -6.26 -11.37
N SER A 408 -0.08 -4.99 -11.78
CA SER A 408 -1.04 -3.96 -11.38
C SER A 408 -2.49 -4.29 -11.74
N ARG A 409 -2.71 -5.04 -12.82
CA ARG A 409 -4.04 -5.40 -13.32
C ARG A 409 -4.84 -6.27 -12.35
N ILE A 410 -4.14 -7.13 -11.62
CA ILE A 410 -4.75 -8.13 -10.73
C ILE A 410 -4.82 -7.70 -9.27
N HIS A 411 -4.06 -6.66 -8.86
CA HIS A 411 -4.18 -6.11 -7.50
C HIS A 411 -5.57 -5.51 -7.26
N THR A 412 -6.12 -5.82 -6.09
CA THR A 412 -7.45 -5.34 -5.67
C THR A 412 -7.44 -3.80 -5.44
N PRO A 413 -8.47 -3.08 -5.91
CA PRO A 413 -9.56 -3.55 -6.76
C PRO A 413 -9.07 -3.85 -8.18
N GLN A 414 -9.56 -4.96 -8.77
CA GLN A 414 -9.20 -5.34 -10.14
C GLN A 414 -9.83 -4.39 -11.16
N ASN A 415 -9.17 -4.21 -12.31
CA ASN A 415 -9.61 -3.24 -13.31
C ASN A 415 -11.04 -3.46 -13.82
N ASP A 416 -11.45 -4.72 -14.02
CA ASP A 416 -12.82 -5.09 -14.42
C ASP A 416 -13.85 -4.69 -13.35
N SER A 417 -13.55 -4.96 -12.07
CA SER A 417 -14.41 -4.59 -10.94
C SER A 417 -14.56 -3.07 -10.82
N ILE A 418 -13.48 -2.30 -11.03
CA ILE A 418 -13.50 -0.84 -11.05
C ILE A 418 -14.45 -0.30 -12.12
N LEU A 419 -14.29 -0.78 -13.36
CA LEU A 419 -15.09 -0.30 -14.50
C LEU A 419 -16.59 -0.64 -14.33
N VAL A 420 -16.90 -1.84 -13.84
CA VAL A 420 -18.28 -2.25 -13.54
C VAL A 420 -18.88 -1.37 -12.44
N ALA A 421 -18.13 -1.09 -11.36
CA ALA A 421 -18.61 -0.22 -10.28
C ALA A 421 -18.86 1.20 -10.76
N ALA A 422 -17.93 1.78 -11.52
CA ALA A 422 -18.08 3.13 -12.07
C ALA A 422 -19.28 3.23 -13.04
N GLY A 423 -19.46 2.25 -13.94
CA GLY A 423 -20.61 2.20 -14.85
C GLY A 423 -21.95 2.11 -14.10
N ARG A 424 -22.02 1.25 -13.07
CA ARG A 424 -23.22 1.15 -12.21
C ARG A 424 -23.53 2.47 -11.51
N ALA A 425 -22.53 3.17 -10.99
CA ALA A 425 -22.69 4.46 -10.33
C ALA A 425 -23.25 5.52 -11.29
N ALA A 426 -22.73 5.57 -12.54
CA ALA A 426 -23.21 6.49 -13.56
C ALA A 426 -24.70 6.26 -13.91
N PHE A 427 -25.12 5.01 -14.09
CA PHE A 427 -26.53 4.68 -14.37
C PHE A 427 -27.45 4.92 -13.16
N ALA A 428 -26.96 4.74 -11.93
CA ALA A 428 -27.72 5.07 -10.72
C ALA A 428 -27.97 6.59 -10.64
N ALA A 429 -26.93 7.40 -10.84
CA ALA A 429 -27.03 8.85 -10.80
C ALA A 429 -28.01 9.41 -11.86
N HIS A 430 -28.08 8.80 -13.03
CA HIS A 430 -29.06 9.19 -14.08
C HIS A 430 -30.50 8.91 -13.65
N ARG A 431 -30.78 7.75 -13.07
CA ARG A 431 -32.12 7.43 -12.54
C ARG A 431 -32.59 8.36 -11.42
N ASP A 432 -31.68 8.81 -10.56
CA ASP A 432 -31.97 9.74 -9.48
C ASP A 432 -32.26 11.16 -9.99
N LEU A 433 -31.74 11.53 -11.17
CA LEU A 433 -32.08 12.79 -11.84
C LEU A 433 -33.49 12.76 -12.46
N ASP A 434 -33.87 11.62 -13.06
CA ASP A 434 -35.20 11.44 -13.68
C ASP A 434 -36.33 11.31 -12.62
N ALA A 435 -35.97 10.98 -11.37
CA ALA A 435 -36.92 10.86 -10.26
C ALA A 435 -37.16 12.18 -9.49
N ARG A 436 -36.44 13.27 -9.83
CA ARG A 436 -36.59 14.62 -9.26
C ARG A 436 -37.37 15.52 -10.18
#